data_a5d05091e321d5b1826b82ccd2b790bd
#
_entry.id   a5d05091e321d5b1826b82ccd2b790bd
#
_cell.length_a   1.000
_cell.length_b   1.000
_cell.length_c   1.000
_cell.angle_alpha   90.00
_cell.angle_beta   90.00
_cell.angle_gamma   90.00
#
_symmetry.space_group_name_H-M   'P 1'
#
loop_
_entity.id
_entity.type
_entity.pdbx_description
1 polymer ?
#
loop_
_entity_poly.entity_id
_entity_poly.type
_entity_poly.pdbx_seq_one_letter_code
_entity_poly.pdbx_strand_id
1 'polypeptide(L)'
;MYLLSRKTQYAIRGLLCLATNEQVDGKCFGVRHIAAQTGIPPKWLSCIFMELRSAGIILSTRGKHGGYRLQHKPENISLAQILSVTEVGTANQLNINNMPSSSGKIEVEEEIDFLATVINDLKDAHVRILDRITLGELLHNRLK
;
A
#
# COMPACT_ATOMS: atom_id res chain seq x y z
N MET A 1 12.22 1.96 13.67
CA MET A 1 10.91 2.59 13.56
C MET A 1 10.42 2.49 12.13
N TYR A 2 9.34 1.82 11.91
CA TYR A 2 8.73 1.70 10.58
C TYR A 2 8.02 3.00 10.25
N LEU A 3 8.65 3.83 9.46
CA LEU A 3 7.97 4.96 8.84
C LEU A 3 7.38 4.47 7.51
N LEU A 4 6.09 4.65 7.32
CA LEU A 4 5.43 4.39 6.05
C LEU A 4 6.09 5.23 4.96
N SER A 5 6.38 4.63 3.81
CA SER A 5 6.90 5.37 2.67
C SER A 5 5.95 6.48 2.24
N ARG A 6 6.46 7.50 1.58
CA ARG A 6 5.61 8.58 1.05
C ARG A 6 4.59 8.05 0.05
N LYS A 7 4.96 7.03 -0.71
CA LYS A 7 4.06 6.34 -1.64
C LYS A 7 2.87 5.72 -0.91
N THR A 8 3.12 5.01 0.19
CA THR A 8 2.06 4.42 1.03
C THR A 8 1.18 5.49 1.65
N GLN A 9 1.76 6.57 2.17
CA GLN A 9 0.99 7.68 2.73
C GLN A 9 0.08 8.32 1.67
N TYR A 10 0.56 8.50 0.45
CA TYR A 10 -0.24 9.02 -0.66
C TYR A 10 -1.35 8.04 -1.08
N ALA A 11 -1.04 6.74 -1.14
CA ALA A 11 -2.03 5.71 -1.43
C ALA A 11 -3.18 5.73 -0.40
N ILE A 12 -2.86 5.75 0.88
CA ILE A 12 -3.86 5.78 1.96
C ILE A 12 -4.70 7.06 1.87
N ARG A 13 -4.08 8.23 1.67
CA ARG A 13 -4.83 9.49 1.51
C ARG A 13 -5.78 9.46 0.32
N GLY A 14 -5.31 8.97 -0.83
CA GLY A 14 -6.12 8.84 -2.04
C GLY A 14 -7.30 7.89 -1.85
N LEU A 15 -7.06 6.74 -1.20
CA LEU A 15 -8.11 5.76 -0.91
C LEU A 15 -9.13 6.29 0.11
N LEU A 16 -8.69 7.01 1.16
CA LEU A 16 -9.59 7.65 2.11
C LEU A 16 -10.45 8.74 1.46
N CYS A 17 -9.87 9.48 0.51
CA CYS A 17 -10.60 10.46 -0.29
C CYS A 17 -11.71 9.78 -1.12
N LEU A 18 -11.40 8.66 -1.79
CA LEU A 18 -12.39 7.87 -2.52
C LEU A 18 -13.48 7.35 -1.57
N ALA A 19 -13.10 6.75 -0.45
CA ALA A 19 -14.03 6.20 0.52
C ALA A 19 -15.00 7.26 1.07
N THR A 20 -14.50 8.46 1.37
CA THR A 20 -15.33 9.56 1.86
C THR A 20 -16.33 10.03 0.79
N ASN A 21 -15.87 10.17 -0.44
CA ASN A 21 -16.70 10.67 -1.53
C ASN A 21 -17.75 9.64 -2.00
N GLU A 22 -17.40 8.35 -2.01
CA GLU A 22 -18.34 7.28 -2.39
C GLU A 22 -19.52 7.17 -1.43
N GLN A 23 -19.34 7.45 -0.15
CA GLN A 23 -20.41 7.46 0.83
C GLN A 23 -21.48 8.52 0.52
N VAL A 24 -21.08 9.60 -0.16
CA VAL A 24 -21.99 10.72 -0.48
C VAL A 24 -22.71 10.49 -1.80
N ASP A 25 -22.04 10.01 -2.84
CA ASP A 25 -22.58 10.04 -4.21
C ASP A 25 -22.48 8.72 -5.01
N GLY A 26 -21.69 7.74 -4.58
CA GLY A 26 -21.47 6.48 -5.32
C GLY A 26 -20.82 6.65 -6.70
N LYS A 27 -20.20 7.80 -6.95
CA LYS A 27 -19.64 8.20 -8.25
C LYS A 27 -18.14 7.90 -8.34
N CYS A 28 -17.64 7.87 -9.58
CA CYS A 28 -16.21 7.85 -9.85
C CYS A 28 -15.60 9.26 -9.79
N PHE A 29 -14.35 9.34 -9.33
CA PHE A 29 -13.63 10.60 -9.18
C PHE A 29 -12.34 10.58 -10.00
N GLY A 30 -12.11 11.63 -10.77
CA GLY A 30 -10.90 11.81 -11.56
C GLY A 30 -9.69 12.12 -10.71
N VAL A 31 -8.49 11.78 -11.22
CA VAL A 31 -7.22 12.05 -10.54
C VAL A 31 -7.06 13.51 -10.15
N ARG A 32 -7.45 14.45 -11.02
CA ARG A 32 -7.34 15.90 -10.74
C ARG A 32 -8.20 16.32 -9.55
N HIS A 33 -9.39 15.77 -9.42
CA HIS A 33 -10.28 16.04 -8.30
C HIS A 33 -9.70 15.53 -6.99
N ILE A 34 -9.22 14.27 -6.99
CA ILE A 34 -8.60 13.64 -5.82
C ILE A 34 -7.31 14.37 -5.42
N ALA A 35 -6.49 14.75 -6.41
CA ALA A 35 -5.26 15.52 -6.19
C ALA A 35 -5.55 16.88 -5.54
N ALA A 36 -6.59 17.58 -5.99
CA ALA A 36 -7.02 18.85 -5.41
C ALA A 36 -7.46 18.70 -3.95
N GLN A 37 -8.18 17.65 -3.62
CA GLN A 37 -8.64 17.39 -2.25
C GLN A 37 -7.55 16.91 -1.31
N THR A 38 -6.58 16.16 -1.81
CA THR A 38 -5.54 15.51 -0.99
C THR A 38 -4.23 16.29 -0.92
N GLY A 39 -4.02 17.23 -1.86
CA GLY A 39 -2.75 17.93 -2.01
C GLY A 39 -1.63 17.07 -2.63
N ILE A 40 -1.96 15.90 -3.16
CA ILE A 40 -1.00 15.01 -3.81
C ILE A 40 -0.81 15.46 -5.27
N PRO A 41 0.45 15.58 -5.76
CA PRO A 41 0.66 15.92 -7.17
C PRO A 41 0.00 14.89 -8.10
N PRO A 42 -0.75 15.31 -9.13
CA PRO A 42 -1.53 14.41 -9.99
C PRO A 42 -0.70 13.31 -10.66
N LYS A 43 0.53 13.61 -11.02
CA LYS A 43 1.45 12.66 -11.65
C LYS A 43 1.75 11.47 -10.74
N TRP A 44 2.06 11.72 -9.47
CA TRP A 44 2.33 10.67 -8.50
C TRP A 44 1.07 9.88 -8.17
N LEU A 45 -0.04 10.58 -8.01
CA LEU A 45 -1.33 9.94 -7.73
C LEU A 45 -1.74 9.00 -8.87
N SER A 46 -1.54 9.40 -10.13
CA SER A 46 -1.82 8.55 -11.30
C SER A 46 -1.00 7.26 -11.29
N CYS A 47 0.30 7.35 -10.97
CA CYS A 47 1.17 6.17 -10.90
C CYS A 47 0.71 5.22 -9.78
N ILE A 48 0.42 5.74 -8.60
CA ILE A 48 -0.03 4.96 -7.44
C ILE A 48 -1.38 4.30 -7.74
N PHE A 49 -2.31 5.03 -8.34
CA PHE A 49 -3.62 4.51 -8.67
C PHE A 49 -3.59 3.45 -9.77
N MET A 50 -2.65 3.52 -10.71
CA MET A 50 -2.43 2.43 -11.66
C MET A 50 -2.04 1.12 -10.96
N GLU A 51 -1.14 1.19 -9.99
CA GLU A 51 -0.73 0.02 -9.21
C GLU A 51 -1.87 -0.53 -8.34
N LEU A 52 -2.59 0.35 -7.66
CA LEU A 52 -3.76 -0.04 -6.84
C LEU A 52 -4.87 -0.66 -7.70
N ARG A 53 -5.08 -0.15 -8.90
CA ARG A 53 -6.02 -0.74 -9.87
C ARG A 53 -5.58 -2.12 -10.32
N SER A 54 -4.31 -2.29 -10.67
CA SER A 54 -3.75 -3.58 -11.07
C SER A 54 -3.87 -4.63 -9.97
N ALA A 55 -3.80 -4.20 -8.71
CA ALA A 55 -3.98 -5.08 -7.54
C ALA A 55 -5.46 -5.34 -7.18
N GLY A 56 -6.41 -4.73 -7.90
CA GLY A 56 -7.83 -4.91 -7.65
C GLY A 56 -8.38 -4.18 -6.43
N ILE A 57 -7.67 -3.18 -5.90
CA ILE A 57 -8.14 -2.36 -4.76
C ILE A 57 -9.10 -1.28 -5.23
N ILE A 58 -8.85 -0.70 -6.40
CA ILE A 58 -9.71 0.29 -7.04
C ILE A 58 -10.09 -0.11 -8.46
N LEU A 59 -11.19 0.45 -8.94
CA LEU A 59 -11.67 0.34 -10.31
C LEU A 59 -11.54 1.69 -11.03
N SER A 60 -11.37 1.65 -12.34
CA SER A 60 -11.46 2.84 -13.18
C SER A 60 -12.54 2.69 -14.25
N THR A 61 -13.22 3.77 -14.52
CA THR A 61 -14.23 3.86 -15.58
C THR A 61 -13.85 4.99 -16.52
N ARG A 62 -13.98 4.74 -17.83
CA ARG A 62 -13.74 5.75 -18.87
C ARG A 62 -14.99 6.59 -19.11
N GLY A 63 -14.81 7.80 -19.67
CA GLY A 63 -15.88 8.66 -20.15
C GLY A 63 -16.06 9.92 -19.32
N LYS A 64 -17.11 10.67 -19.64
CA LYS A 64 -17.43 11.98 -19.03
C LYS A 64 -17.65 11.89 -17.51
N HIS A 65 -18.23 10.77 -17.05
CA HIS A 65 -18.48 10.47 -15.63
C HIS A 65 -17.52 9.40 -15.11
N GLY A 66 -16.39 9.22 -15.80
CA GLY A 66 -15.35 8.26 -15.43
C GLY A 66 -14.46 8.76 -14.29
N GLY A 67 -13.54 7.92 -13.94
CA GLY A 67 -12.58 8.14 -12.86
C GLY A 67 -12.36 6.87 -12.08
N TYR A 68 -11.98 7.04 -10.83
CA TYR A 68 -11.68 5.94 -9.91
C TYR A 68 -12.73 5.82 -8.81
N ARG A 69 -12.94 4.60 -8.37
CA ARG A 69 -13.71 4.27 -7.17
C ARG A 69 -13.13 3.03 -6.49
N LEU A 70 -13.50 2.78 -5.25
CA LEU A 70 -13.09 1.55 -4.56
C LEU A 70 -13.74 0.33 -5.23
N GLN A 71 -13.01 -0.78 -5.29
CA GLN A 71 -13.56 -2.06 -5.77
C GLN A 71 -14.37 -2.78 -4.70
N HIS A 72 -13.99 -2.60 -3.45
CA HIS A 72 -14.62 -3.21 -2.29
C HIS A 72 -14.99 -2.15 -1.27
N LYS A 73 -15.89 -2.50 -0.35
CA LYS A 73 -16.20 -1.63 0.79
C LYS A 73 -14.93 -1.33 1.60
N PRO A 74 -14.79 -0.13 2.18
CA PRO A 74 -13.60 0.24 2.96
C PRO A 74 -13.28 -0.75 4.09
N GLU A 75 -14.29 -1.37 4.68
CA GLU A 75 -14.15 -2.39 5.73
C GLU A 75 -13.48 -3.68 5.24
N ASN A 76 -13.50 -3.93 3.94
CA ASN A 76 -12.92 -5.11 3.29
C ASN A 76 -11.58 -4.85 2.63
N ILE A 77 -11.00 -3.66 2.80
CA ILE A 77 -9.67 -3.30 2.31
C ILE A 77 -8.73 -3.20 3.51
N SER A 78 -7.83 -4.17 3.66
CA SER A 78 -6.88 -4.16 4.76
C SER A 78 -5.65 -3.31 4.47
N LEU A 79 -5.02 -2.80 5.53
CA LEU A 79 -3.77 -2.06 5.42
C LEU A 79 -2.65 -2.96 4.85
N ALA A 80 -2.67 -4.28 5.16
CA ALA A 80 -1.74 -5.24 4.58
C ALA A 80 -1.83 -5.30 3.05
N GLN A 81 -3.05 -5.28 2.49
CA GLN A 81 -3.24 -5.23 1.03
C GLN A 81 -2.65 -3.95 0.42
N ILE A 82 -2.86 -2.80 1.04
CA ILE A 82 -2.32 -1.53 0.57
C ILE A 82 -0.78 -1.55 0.60
N LEU A 83 -0.20 -1.99 1.71
CA LEU A 83 1.25 -2.06 1.85
C LEU A 83 1.89 -3.06 0.89
N SER A 84 1.23 -4.18 0.61
CA SER A 84 1.73 -5.16 -0.37
C SER A 84 1.91 -4.57 -1.77
N VAL A 85 1.13 -3.56 -2.13
CA VAL A 85 1.23 -2.86 -3.41
C VAL A 85 2.27 -1.74 -3.36
N THR A 86 2.32 -0.99 -2.26
CA THR A 86 3.10 0.25 -2.18
C THR A 86 4.54 0.03 -1.69
N GLU A 87 4.80 -1.03 -0.93
CA GLU A 87 6.11 -1.31 -0.32
C GLU A 87 6.91 -2.41 -1.05
N VAL A 88 6.40 -3.01 -2.11
CA VAL A 88 7.07 -4.07 -2.88
C VAL A 88 8.44 -3.63 -3.46
N GLY A 89 8.66 -2.32 -3.62
CA GLY A 89 9.94 -1.79 -4.10
C GLY A 89 11.04 -1.66 -3.03
N THR A 90 10.69 -1.63 -1.75
CA THR A 90 11.67 -1.40 -0.67
C THR A 90 12.41 -2.66 -0.24
N ALA A 91 11.78 -3.82 -0.35
CA ALA A 91 12.43 -5.11 -0.07
C ALA A 91 13.44 -5.52 -1.16
N ASN A 92 13.25 -5.04 -2.40
CA ASN A 92 14.15 -5.33 -3.53
C ASN A 92 15.29 -4.33 -3.69
N GLN A 93 15.34 -3.25 -2.93
CA GLN A 93 16.46 -2.29 -3.00
C GLN A 93 17.72 -2.78 -2.30
N LEU A 94 17.62 -3.78 -1.45
CA LEU A 94 18.75 -4.57 -0.99
C LEU A 94 18.88 -5.81 -1.88
N ASN A 95 19.36 -5.61 -3.09
CA ASN A 95 19.72 -6.71 -4.01
C ASN A 95 21.00 -7.37 -3.49
N ILE A 96 20.88 -8.03 -2.34
CA ILE A 96 21.97 -8.80 -1.70
C ILE A 96 22.43 -9.96 -2.61
N ASN A 97 21.58 -10.36 -3.57
CA ASN A 97 21.89 -11.40 -4.54
C ASN A 97 22.98 -11.02 -5.56
N ASN A 98 23.37 -9.74 -5.64
CA ASN A 98 24.44 -9.25 -6.50
C ASN A 98 25.74 -8.90 -5.73
N MET A 99 25.80 -9.18 -4.44
CA MET A 99 27.07 -9.08 -3.72
C MET A 99 27.96 -10.27 -4.12
N PRO A 100 29.23 -10.03 -4.51
CA PRO A 100 30.13 -11.13 -4.76
C PRO A 100 30.25 -11.95 -3.47
N SER A 101 30.01 -13.25 -3.57
CA SER A 101 30.23 -14.18 -2.47
C SER A 101 31.69 -14.07 -2.03
N SER A 102 31.91 -13.53 -0.84
CA SER A 102 33.24 -13.55 -0.24
C SER A 102 33.57 -15.00 0.06
N SER A 103 34.57 -15.53 -0.61
CA SER A 103 35.11 -16.86 -0.38
C SER A 103 35.95 -16.87 0.92
N GLY A 104 35.31 -16.58 2.03
CA GLY A 104 35.83 -16.78 3.36
C GLY A 104 34.91 -17.72 4.09
N LYS A 105 35.37 -18.91 4.38
CA LYS A 105 34.70 -19.86 5.28
C LYS A 105 34.60 -19.22 6.67
N ILE A 106 33.49 -18.56 6.92
CA ILE A 106 33.05 -18.27 8.27
C ILE A 106 31.86 -19.22 8.49
N GLU A 107 32.01 -20.13 9.44
CA GLU A 107 30.97 -21.07 9.88
C GLU A 107 29.89 -20.30 10.63
N VAL A 108 29.02 -19.56 9.91
CA VAL A 108 27.91 -18.79 10.45
C VAL A 108 26.61 -19.10 9.69
N GLU A 109 26.55 -20.21 8.96
CA GLU A 109 25.36 -20.58 8.18
C GLU A 109 24.15 -20.83 9.09
N GLU A 110 24.36 -21.50 10.22
CA GLU A 110 23.27 -21.79 11.18
C GLU A 110 22.71 -20.53 11.83
N GLU A 111 23.55 -19.56 12.21
CA GLU A 111 23.13 -18.29 12.77
C GLU A 111 22.40 -17.43 11.75
N ILE A 112 22.82 -17.46 10.49
CA ILE A 112 22.13 -16.74 9.39
C ILE A 112 20.76 -17.36 9.15
N ASP A 113 20.64 -18.67 9.13
CA ASP A 113 19.37 -19.39 8.96
C ASP A 113 18.41 -19.11 10.14
N PHE A 114 18.93 -19.07 11.35
CA PHE A 114 18.16 -18.69 12.54
C PHE A 114 17.63 -17.26 12.42
N LEU A 115 18.49 -16.30 12.05
CA LEU A 115 18.08 -14.91 11.85
C LEU A 115 17.06 -14.77 10.73
N ALA A 116 17.21 -15.50 9.62
CA ALA A 116 16.25 -15.52 8.53
C ALA A 116 14.88 -16.02 9.01
N THR A 117 14.84 -17.04 9.83
CA THR A 117 13.61 -17.56 10.44
C THR A 117 12.95 -16.50 11.34
N VAL A 118 13.70 -15.85 12.22
CA VAL A 118 13.18 -14.77 13.09
C VAL A 118 12.63 -13.61 12.29
N ILE A 119 13.32 -13.19 11.20
CA ILE A 119 12.86 -12.12 10.32
C ILE A 119 11.56 -12.51 9.62
N ASN A 120 11.43 -13.76 9.17
CA ASN A 120 10.20 -14.25 8.56
C ASN A 120 9.04 -14.28 9.56
N ASP A 121 9.27 -14.72 10.77
CA ASP A 121 8.27 -14.70 11.84
C ASP A 121 7.81 -13.29 12.18
N LEU A 122 8.73 -12.32 12.19
CA LEU A 122 8.41 -10.90 12.37
C LEU A 122 7.57 -10.35 11.21
N LYS A 123 7.90 -10.72 9.96
CA LYS A 123 7.11 -10.33 8.78
C LYS A 123 5.69 -10.89 8.86
N ASP A 124 5.55 -12.15 9.22
CA ASP A 124 4.25 -12.81 9.33
C ASP A 124 3.40 -12.21 10.45
N ALA A 125 4.01 -11.90 11.60
CA ALA A 125 3.34 -11.19 12.69
C ALA A 125 2.91 -9.78 12.27
N HIS A 126 3.76 -9.07 11.54
CA HIS A 126 3.49 -7.73 11.02
C HIS A 126 2.30 -7.75 10.04
N VAL A 127 2.30 -8.68 9.10
CA VAL A 127 1.20 -8.84 8.14
C VAL A 127 -0.11 -9.16 8.87
N ARG A 128 -0.09 -10.07 9.86
CA ARG A 128 -1.29 -10.41 10.64
C ARG A 128 -1.89 -9.21 11.37
N ILE A 129 -1.05 -8.33 11.91
CA ILE A 129 -1.50 -7.10 12.59
C ILE A 129 -2.10 -6.13 11.56
N LEU A 130 -1.40 -5.90 10.46
CA LEU A 130 -1.84 -4.99 9.41
C LEU A 130 -3.09 -5.48 8.67
N ASP A 131 -3.29 -6.79 8.60
CA ASP A 131 -4.47 -7.37 7.95
C ASP A 131 -5.76 -7.15 8.76
N ARG A 132 -5.63 -6.91 10.06
CA ARG A 132 -6.76 -6.57 10.94
C ARG A 132 -7.20 -5.12 10.84
N ILE A 133 -6.30 -4.23 10.39
CA ILE A 133 -6.60 -2.81 10.25
C ILE A 133 -7.14 -2.57 8.84
N THR A 134 -8.36 -2.03 8.76
CA THR A 134 -9.03 -1.77 7.48
C THR A 134 -9.07 -0.29 7.14
N LEU A 135 -9.30 0.01 5.88
CA LEU A 135 -9.54 1.37 5.40
C LEU A 135 -10.79 1.97 6.09
N GLY A 136 -11.80 1.13 6.37
CA GLY A 136 -13.00 1.53 7.10
C GLY A 136 -12.70 2.01 8.51
N GLU A 137 -11.82 1.33 9.25
CA GLU A 137 -11.38 1.77 10.59
C GLU A 137 -10.61 3.09 10.53
N LEU A 138 -9.72 3.26 9.55
CA LEU A 138 -9.02 4.53 9.36
C LEU A 138 -9.98 5.67 9.04
N LEU A 139 -10.98 5.42 8.21
CA LEU A 139 -12.02 6.38 7.88
C LEU A 139 -12.84 6.78 9.13
N HIS A 140 -13.25 5.78 9.92
CA HIS A 140 -14.01 6.00 11.16
C HIS A 140 -13.23 6.81 12.18
N ASN A 141 -11.95 6.54 12.36
CA ASN A 141 -11.09 7.29 13.28
C ASN A 141 -10.84 8.74 12.83
N ARG A 142 -10.92 9.01 11.54
CA ARG A 142 -10.79 10.37 11.00
C ARG A 142 -12.04 11.24 11.26
N LEU A 143 -13.21 10.60 11.41
CA LEU A 143 -14.49 11.29 11.63
C LEU A 143 -14.77 11.60 13.10
N LYS A 144 -13.92 11.15 14.02
CA LYS A 144 -13.94 11.51 15.45
C LYS A 144 -13.06 12.72 15.72
#